data_a87239fa8df2288480e0b0c816a39096
#
_entry.id   a87239fa8df2288480e0b0c816a39096
#
_cell.length_a   1.000
_cell.length_b   1.000
_cell.length_c   1.000
_cell.angle_alpha   90.00
_cell.angle_beta   90.00
_cell.angle_gamma   90.00
#
_symmetry.space_group_name_H-M   'P 1'
#
loop_
_entity.id
_entity.type
_entity.pdbx_description
1 polymer ?
#
loop_
_entity_poly.entity_id
_entity_poly.type
_entity_poly.pdbx_seq_one_letter_code
_entity_poly.pdbx_strand_id
1 'polypeptide(L)'
;MSQASIIDALRAARLSGEKLASYPGPAPASMAEAFAIQTAVRTTIGWTLAGWKIGCTSERAQKALHTDGPFPGPLYRERIYGAGAHVETLASNSRTTEPEVADVGRCRAVST
;
A
#
# COMPACT_ATOMS: atom_id res chain seq x y z
N MET A 1 -17.70 -8.10 10.59
CA MET A 1 -16.65 -7.17 11.08
C MET A 1 -16.95 -5.77 10.59
N SER A 2 -16.82 -4.79 11.46
CA SER A 2 -16.96 -3.39 11.08
C SER A 2 -15.78 -2.94 10.23
N GLN A 3 -15.97 -1.87 9.45
CA GLN A 3 -14.89 -1.27 8.67
C GLN A 3 -13.72 -0.83 9.57
N ALA A 4 -14.01 -0.30 10.75
CA ALA A 4 -12.99 0.07 11.73
C ALA A 4 -12.12 -1.14 12.15
N SER A 5 -12.72 -2.29 12.36
CA SER A 5 -11.98 -3.53 12.69
C SER A 5 -11.08 -3.99 11.55
N ILE A 6 -11.52 -3.83 10.31
CA ILE A 6 -10.71 -4.14 9.12
C ILE A 6 -9.50 -3.21 9.05
N ILE A 7 -9.71 -1.92 9.23
CA ILE A 7 -8.64 -0.92 9.22
C ILE A 7 -7.62 -1.20 10.32
N ASP A 8 -8.07 -1.51 11.52
CA ASP A 8 -7.19 -1.84 12.65
C ASP A 8 -6.37 -3.09 12.38
N ALA A 9 -6.96 -4.12 11.80
CA ALA A 9 -6.26 -5.36 11.45
C ALA A 9 -5.19 -5.15 10.38
N LEU A 10 -5.51 -4.39 9.33
CA LEU A 10 -4.57 -4.06 8.27
C LEU A 10 -3.41 -3.19 8.79
N ARG A 11 -3.72 -2.22 9.62
CA ARG A 11 -2.73 -1.37 10.28
C ARG A 11 -1.80 -2.19 11.16
N ALA A 12 -2.33 -3.04 12.01
CA ALA A 12 -1.55 -3.89 12.91
C ALA A 12 -0.63 -4.84 12.13
N ALA A 13 -1.12 -5.46 11.07
CA ALA A 13 -0.32 -6.31 10.19
C ALA A 13 0.83 -5.54 9.55
N ARG A 14 0.56 -4.32 9.08
CA ARG A 14 1.58 -3.47 8.46
C ARG A 14 2.67 -3.07 9.45
N LEU A 15 2.31 -2.74 10.68
CA LEU A 15 3.25 -2.33 11.72
C LEU A 15 4.06 -3.49 12.27
N SER A 16 3.45 -4.65 12.48
CA SER A 16 4.14 -5.83 13.02
C SER A 16 4.95 -6.59 11.97
N GLY A 17 4.59 -6.46 10.70
CA GLY A 17 5.13 -7.26 9.62
C GLY A 17 4.57 -8.69 9.56
N GLU A 18 3.59 -9.01 10.37
CA GLU A 18 2.92 -10.31 10.33
C GLU A 18 1.94 -10.38 9.18
N LYS A 19 1.98 -11.49 8.47
CA LYS A 19 1.09 -11.74 7.36
C LYS A 19 -0.27 -12.20 7.86
N LEU A 20 -1.33 -11.57 7.36
CA LEU A 20 -2.70 -12.06 7.58
C LEU A 20 -2.94 -13.30 6.71
N ALA A 21 -3.64 -14.29 7.27
CA ALA A 21 -4.00 -15.52 6.54
C ALA A 21 -5.00 -15.23 5.41
N SER A 22 -5.86 -14.23 5.61
CA SER A 22 -6.85 -13.79 4.63
C SER A 22 -7.20 -12.34 4.89
N TYR A 23 -7.92 -11.72 3.95
CA TYR A 23 -8.47 -10.39 4.17
C TYR A 23 -9.39 -10.38 5.40
N PRO A 24 -9.25 -9.39 6.31
CA PRO A 24 -9.86 -9.44 7.65
C PRO A 24 -11.35 -9.02 7.67
N GLY A 25 -12.08 -9.33 6.65
CA GLY A 25 -13.51 -9.03 6.57
C GLY A 25 -14.05 -9.19 5.16
N PRO A 26 -15.24 -8.67 4.87
CA PRO A 26 -15.78 -8.67 3.52
C PRO A 26 -14.88 -7.85 2.58
N ALA A 27 -14.67 -8.37 1.37
CA ALA A 27 -13.91 -7.65 0.35
C ALA A 27 -14.62 -6.32 0.01
N PRO A 28 -13.86 -5.25 -0.31
CA PRO A 28 -14.46 -4.01 -0.78
C PRO A 28 -15.37 -4.25 -1.99
N ALA A 29 -16.53 -3.62 -2.00
CA ALA A 29 -17.51 -3.79 -3.08
C ALA A 29 -17.14 -2.99 -4.33
N SER A 30 -16.24 -2.01 -4.21
CA SER A 30 -15.84 -1.15 -5.32
C SER A 30 -14.41 -0.66 -5.12
N MET A 31 -13.81 -0.15 -6.18
CA MET A 31 -12.49 0.48 -6.11
C MET A 31 -12.52 1.72 -5.20
N ALA A 32 -13.59 2.48 -5.22
CA ALA A 32 -13.75 3.64 -4.34
C ALA A 32 -13.73 3.23 -2.86
N GLU A 33 -14.41 2.15 -2.51
CA GLU A 33 -14.39 1.62 -1.14
C GLU A 33 -13.00 1.11 -0.75
N ALA A 34 -12.31 0.43 -1.66
CA ALA A 34 -10.95 -0.03 -1.45
C ALA A 34 -9.99 1.14 -1.19
N PHE A 35 -10.09 2.22 -1.94
CA PHE A 35 -9.29 3.42 -1.73
C PHE A 35 -9.64 4.15 -0.43
N ALA A 36 -10.90 4.13 -0.01
CA ALA A 36 -11.31 4.69 1.27
C ALA A 36 -10.65 3.93 2.44
N ILE A 37 -10.60 2.61 2.36
CA ILE A 37 -9.91 1.77 3.34
C ILE A 37 -8.40 2.03 3.32
N GLN A 38 -7.79 2.10 2.14
CA GLN A 38 -6.38 2.44 1.99
C GLN A 38 -6.04 3.79 2.63
N THR A 39 -6.86 4.80 2.38
CA THR A 39 -6.70 6.14 2.96
C THR A 39 -6.84 6.11 4.48
N ALA A 40 -7.80 5.38 5.01
CA ALA A 40 -7.98 5.25 6.45
C ALA A 40 -6.78 4.55 7.12
N VAL A 41 -6.25 3.49 6.52
CA VAL A 41 -5.04 2.85 7.01
C VAL A 41 -3.87 3.82 6.98
N ARG A 42 -3.69 4.55 5.87
CA ARG A 42 -2.63 5.53 5.71
C ARG A 42 -2.68 6.62 6.77
N THR A 43 -3.86 7.16 7.05
CA THR A 43 -4.01 8.25 8.02
C THR A 43 -3.83 7.78 9.47
N THR A 44 -4.11 6.52 9.76
CA THR A 44 -4.00 5.97 11.11
C THR A 44 -2.63 5.36 11.42
N ILE A 45 -1.85 5.02 10.39
CA ILE A 45 -0.55 4.35 10.60
C ILE A 45 0.53 5.28 11.17
N GLY A 46 0.39 6.58 10.95
CA GLY A 46 1.29 7.59 11.52
C GLY A 46 2.59 7.80 10.72
N TRP A 47 2.75 7.16 9.58
CA TRP A 47 3.91 7.37 8.70
C TRP A 47 3.69 8.55 7.76
N THR A 48 4.79 9.12 7.30
CA THR A 48 4.78 10.30 6.43
C THR A 48 4.61 9.90 4.97
N LEU A 49 3.55 10.38 4.33
CA LEU A 49 3.36 10.19 2.90
C LEU A 49 4.47 10.91 2.12
N ALA A 50 5.23 10.17 1.31
CA ALA A 50 6.30 10.71 0.49
C ALA A 50 5.96 10.76 -1.00
N GLY A 51 5.04 9.94 -1.43
CA GLY A 51 4.67 9.86 -2.85
C GLY A 51 3.77 8.67 -3.12
N TRP A 52 3.69 8.31 -4.38
CA TRP A 52 2.81 7.25 -4.86
C TRP A 52 3.53 6.36 -5.85
N LYS A 53 3.29 5.08 -5.78
CA LYS A 53 3.66 4.13 -6.82
C LYS A 53 2.42 3.82 -7.67
N ILE A 54 2.64 3.48 -8.93
CA ILE A 54 1.58 3.04 -9.84
C ILE A 54 1.86 1.59 -10.20
N GLY A 55 0.94 0.74 -9.86
CA GLY A 55 1.01 -0.70 -10.16
C GLY A 55 -0.10 -1.15 -11.09
N CYS A 56 -0.04 -2.41 -11.48
CA CYS A 56 -1.04 -3.05 -12.31
C CYS A 56 -1.23 -2.34 -13.66
N THR A 57 -0.11 -2.04 -14.34
CA THR A 57 -0.12 -1.24 -15.57
C THR A 57 -0.31 -2.07 -16.84
N SER A 58 -0.18 -3.39 -16.77
CA SER A 58 -0.39 -4.28 -17.90
C SER A 58 -1.80 -4.86 -17.92
N GLU A 59 -2.32 -5.14 -19.11
CA GLU A 59 -3.61 -5.82 -19.25
C GLU A 59 -3.62 -7.18 -18.56
N ARG A 60 -2.51 -7.92 -18.64
CA ARG A 60 -2.37 -9.21 -17.98
C ARG A 60 -2.53 -9.11 -16.46
N ALA A 61 -1.87 -8.13 -15.84
CA ALA A 61 -1.98 -7.89 -14.42
C ALA A 61 -3.39 -7.45 -14.02
N GLN A 62 -3.99 -6.58 -14.83
CA GLN A 62 -5.36 -6.10 -14.60
C GLN A 62 -6.38 -7.25 -14.66
N LYS A 63 -6.25 -8.15 -15.60
CA LYS A 63 -7.09 -9.35 -15.68
C LYS A 63 -6.89 -10.28 -14.49
N ALA A 64 -5.64 -10.49 -14.09
CA ALA A 64 -5.31 -11.34 -12.92
C ALA A 64 -5.88 -10.79 -11.61
N LEU A 65 -5.94 -9.48 -11.46
CA LEU A 65 -6.43 -8.81 -10.25
C LEU A 65 -7.88 -8.34 -10.36
N HIS A 66 -8.55 -8.66 -11.46
CA HIS A 66 -9.95 -8.27 -11.69
C HIS A 66 -10.20 -6.76 -11.61
N THR A 67 -9.27 -5.98 -12.17
CA THR A 67 -9.38 -4.53 -12.26
C THR A 67 -9.34 -4.08 -13.72
N ASP A 68 -9.89 -2.92 -14.00
CA ASP A 68 -9.98 -2.36 -15.35
C ASP A 68 -8.95 -1.27 -15.62
N GLY A 69 -8.01 -1.09 -14.75
CA GLY A 69 -6.95 -0.10 -14.91
C GLY A 69 -5.86 -0.21 -13.86
N PRO A 70 -4.80 0.59 -13.98
CA PRO A 70 -3.77 0.69 -12.96
C PRO A 70 -4.32 1.38 -11.71
N PHE A 71 -3.65 1.17 -10.59
CA PHE A 71 -4.03 1.81 -9.35
C PHE A 71 -2.81 2.26 -8.54
N PRO A 72 -2.93 3.36 -7.77
CA PRO A 72 -1.83 3.88 -6.97
C PRO A 72 -1.73 3.17 -5.61
N GLY A 73 -0.54 3.18 -5.06
CA GLY A 73 -0.25 2.82 -3.68
C GLY A 73 0.61 3.87 -3.01
N PRO A 74 0.37 4.20 -1.74
CA PRO A 74 1.15 5.21 -1.06
C PRO A 74 2.56 4.72 -0.73
N LEU A 75 3.52 5.62 -0.86
CA LEU A 75 4.89 5.43 -0.41
C LEU A 75 5.13 6.26 0.83
N TYR A 76 5.74 5.65 1.83
CA TYR A 76 6.04 6.30 3.09
C TYR A 76 7.52 6.62 3.21
N ARG A 77 7.83 7.82 3.67
CA ARG A 77 9.20 8.27 3.85
C ARG A 77 10.02 7.29 4.69
N GLU A 78 9.43 6.75 5.73
CA GLU A 78 10.05 5.80 6.66
C GLU A 78 10.35 4.43 6.00
N ARG A 79 9.87 4.21 4.78
CA ARG A 79 10.05 2.96 4.03
C ARG A 79 10.74 3.18 2.68
N ILE A 80 11.32 4.35 2.46
CA ILE A 80 12.12 4.66 1.27
C ILE A 80 13.59 4.65 1.67
N TYR A 81 14.38 3.88 0.94
CA TYR A 81 15.80 3.65 1.25
C TYR A 81 16.64 4.09 0.06
N GLY A 82 17.83 4.62 0.35
CA GLY A 82 18.79 4.97 -0.68
C GLY A 82 19.45 3.73 -1.31
N ALA A 83 20.12 3.95 -2.43
CA ALA A 83 20.90 2.91 -3.10
C ALA A 83 21.98 2.35 -2.15
N GLY A 84 22.12 1.04 -2.14
CA GLY A 84 23.08 0.34 -1.27
C GLY A 84 22.60 0.11 0.15
N ALA A 85 21.38 0.53 0.50
CA ALA A 85 20.84 0.29 1.82
C ALA A 85 20.57 -1.20 2.07
N HIS A 86 20.74 -1.63 3.31
CA HIS A 86 20.31 -2.95 3.76
C HIS A 86 18.88 -2.85 4.27
N VAL A 87 17.99 -3.61 3.67
CA VAL A 87 16.58 -3.63 4.04
C VAL A 87 16.23 -5.01 4.58
N GLU A 88 15.66 -5.05 5.79
CA GLU A 88 15.20 -6.30 6.37
C GLU A 88 13.99 -6.83 5.59
N THR A 89 14.04 -8.12 5.30
CA THR A 89 12.91 -8.82 4.71
C THR A 89 12.13 -9.56 5.79
N LEU A 90 10.82 -9.62 5.60
CA LEU A 90 9.95 -10.33 6.53
C LEU A 90 9.89 -11.80 6.16
N ALA A 91 10.17 -12.68 7.13
CA ALA A 91 10.25 -14.13 6.90
C ALA A 91 8.92 -14.72 6.38
N SER A 92 7.80 -14.13 6.78
CA SER A 92 6.46 -14.58 6.38
C SER A 92 6.03 -14.12 4.99
N ASN A 93 6.77 -13.21 4.37
CA ASN A 93 6.42 -12.63 3.09
C ASN A 93 7.28 -13.17 1.96
N SER A 94 6.73 -13.18 0.75
CA SER A 94 7.49 -13.44 -0.46
C SER A 94 8.53 -12.36 -0.68
N ARG A 95 9.74 -12.76 -1.08
CA ARG A 95 10.82 -11.83 -1.40
C ARG A 95 10.75 -11.47 -2.88
N THR A 96 9.78 -10.66 -3.23
CA THR A 96 9.54 -10.25 -4.60
C THR A 96 10.05 -8.84 -4.82
N THR A 97 10.82 -8.64 -5.90
CA THR A 97 11.24 -7.32 -6.35
C THR A 97 10.39 -6.92 -7.54
N GLU A 98 9.80 -5.75 -7.46
CA GLU A 98 8.98 -5.20 -8.54
C GLU A 98 9.55 -3.85 -8.99
N PRO A 99 9.98 -3.73 -10.26
CA PRO A 99 10.30 -2.42 -10.81
C PRO A 99 9.00 -1.70 -11.16
N GLU A 100 8.76 -0.56 -10.53
CA GLU A 100 7.54 0.21 -10.72
C GLU A 100 7.85 1.69 -10.92
N VAL A 101 6.92 2.39 -11.57
CA VAL A 101 6.98 3.84 -11.66
C VAL A 101 6.48 4.42 -10.34
N ALA A 102 7.28 5.29 -9.75
CA ALA A 102 6.94 5.98 -8.53
C ALA A 102 7.13 7.49 -8.71
N ASP A 103 6.18 8.26 -8.21
CA ASP A 103 6.31 9.69 -8.03
C ASP A 103 6.59 9.97 -6.56
N VAL A 104 7.87 10.17 -6.26
CA VAL A 104 8.30 10.61 -4.94
C VAL A 104 8.49 12.11 -5.06
N GLY A 105 7.43 12.85 -4.84
CA GLY A 105 7.46 14.29 -4.83
C GLY A 105 8.48 14.75 -3.80
N ARG A 106 9.36 15.66 -4.19
CA ARG A 106 9.94 16.53 -3.19
C ARG A 106 8.77 17.17 -2.48
N CYS A 107 8.66 16.96 -1.18
CA CYS A 107 7.71 17.70 -0.38
C CYS A 107 8.10 19.19 -0.45
N ARG A 108 7.84 19.80 -1.56
CA ARG A 108 7.49 21.20 -1.55
C ARG A 108 6.10 21.19 -0.91
N ALA A 109 6.01 21.68 0.30
CA ALA A 109 4.77 22.25 0.69
C ALA A 109 4.30 23.06 -0.51
N VAL A 110 3.28 22.55 -1.19
CA VAL A 110 2.58 23.38 -2.15
C VAL A 110 1.95 24.42 -1.27
N SER A 111 2.65 25.52 -1.12
CA SER A 111 2.03 26.72 -0.57
C SER A 111 1.02 27.16 -1.60
N THR A 112 -0.14 26.66 -1.42
CA THR A 112 -1.31 27.28 -2.04
C THR A 112 -1.62 28.54 -1.32
#